data_e8af696ccf08708ae19812ed254490d1
#
_entry.id   e8af696ccf08708ae19812ed254490d1
#
_cell.length_a   1.000
_cell.length_b   1.000
_cell.length_c   1.000
_cell.angle_alpha   90.00
_cell.angle_beta   90.00
_cell.angle_gamma   90.00
#
_symmetry.space_group_name_H-M   'P 1'
#
loop_
_entity.id
_entity.type
_entity.pdbx_description
1 polymer ?
#
loop_
_entity_poly.entity_id
_entity_poly.type
_entity_poly.pdbx_seq_one_letter_code
_entity_poly.pdbx_strand_id
1 'polypeptide(L)'
;MCIRDRDIVAIFLGSIYFMLIADSFYGPFISFISLLAVPITAWVGIFVVDLIHRHHYSADDLLNVGPSSAYWYRGGIEWRAFGAWVLAIVLGFCFTTIGTTAEDVWFTGPLADSWLGHNGLGWIVTFLVAGGGYALLGGARDRRAAFVENANA
;
A
#
# COMPACT_ATOMS: atom_id res chain seq x y z
N MET A 1 -20.04 -26.03 -19.51
CA MET A 1 -19.78 -25.20 -18.35
C MET A 1 -18.51 -25.72 -17.69
N CYS A 2 -17.42 -24.97 -17.72
CA CYS A 2 -16.15 -25.43 -17.16
C CYS A 2 -16.24 -25.56 -15.64
N ILE A 3 -15.52 -26.52 -15.06
CA ILE A 3 -15.42 -26.69 -13.58
C ILE A 3 -15.11 -25.38 -12.90
N ARG A 4 -14.21 -24.58 -13.48
CA ARG A 4 -13.81 -23.26 -13.01
C ARG A 4 -14.96 -22.26 -12.87
N ASP A 5 -15.91 -22.26 -13.82
CA ASP A 5 -17.05 -21.31 -13.79
C ASP A 5 -18.02 -21.65 -12.67
N ARG A 6 -18.22 -22.94 -12.41
CA ARG A 6 -19.06 -23.44 -11.32
C ARG A 6 -18.48 -23.07 -9.95
N ASP A 7 -17.16 -23.18 -9.81
CA ASP A 7 -16.49 -22.87 -8.55
C ASP A 7 -16.52 -21.36 -8.27
N ILE A 8 -16.35 -20.52 -9.29
CA ILE A 8 -16.49 -19.05 -9.16
C ILE A 8 -17.93 -18.69 -8.73
N VAL A 9 -18.94 -19.28 -9.38
CA VAL A 9 -20.33 -19.02 -9.02
C VAL A 9 -20.64 -19.52 -7.60
N ALA A 10 -20.14 -20.68 -7.21
CA ALA A 10 -20.34 -21.23 -5.87
C ALA A 10 -19.69 -20.34 -4.79
N ILE A 11 -18.46 -19.87 -5.03
CA ILE A 11 -17.76 -18.94 -4.11
C ILE A 11 -18.52 -17.62 -4.01
N PHE A 12 -18.97 -17.08 -5.13
CA PHE A 12 -19.70 -15.81 -5.16
C PHE A 12 -21.03 -15.91 -4.41
N LEU A 13 -21.84 -16.95 -4.67
CA LEU A 13 -23.09 -17.18 -3.97
C LEU A 13 -22.89 -17.50 -2.49
N GLY A 14 -21.87 -18.28 -2.16
CA GLY A 14 -21.48 -18.55 -0.78
C GLY A 14 -21.09 -17.29 -0.03
N SER A 15 -20.34 -16.37 -0.66
CA SER A 15 -19.96 -15.09 -0.06
C SER A 15 -21.18 -14.20 0.20
N ILE A 16 -22.11 -14.10 -0.77
CA ILE A 16 -23.36 -13.36 -0.58
C ILE A 16 -24.20 -13.97 0.54
N TYR A 17 -24.34 -15.29 0.56
CA TYR A 17 -25.07 -15.99 1.60
C TYR A 17 -24.47 -15.72 2.99
N PHE A 18 -23.14 -15.79 3.10
CA PHE A 18 -22.42 -15.50 4.34
C PHE A 18 -22.61 -14.04 4.77
N MET A 19 -22.54 -13.08 3.85
CA MET A 19 -22.78 -11.65 4.16
C MET A 19 -24.21 -11.37 4.64
N LEU A 20 -25.21 -12.10 4.11
CA LEU A 20 -26.62 -11.89 4.47
C LEU A 20 -26.98 -12.52 5.82
N ILE A 21 -26.29 -13.60 6.24
CA ILE A 21 -26.62 -14.36 7.46
C ILE A 21 -25.75 -13.96 8.64
N ALA A 22 -24.54 -13.50 8.39
CA ALA A 22 -23.61 -13.09 9.45
C ALA A 22 -23.91 -11.65 9.89
N ASP A 23 -24.86 -11.45 10.81
CA ASP A 23 -25.17 -10.13 11.39
C ASP A 23 -23.96 -9.42 11.99
N SER A 24 -22.93 -10.18 12.40
CA SER A 24 -21.67 -9.67 12.96
C SER A 24 -20.53 -9.55 11.94
N PHE A 25 -20.74 -9.85 10.66
CA PHE A 25 -19.66 -9.84 9.66
C PHE A 25 -19.25 -8.42 9.22
N TYR A 26 -20.22 -7.52 9.13
CA TYR A 26 -20.01 -6.18 8.58
C TYR A 26 -18.96 -5.37 9.35
N GLY A 27 -19.04 -5.36 10.67
CA GLY A 27 -18.10 -4.64 11.54
C GLY A 27 -16.64 -5.10 11.35
N PRO A 28 -16.34 -6.39 11.57
CA PRO A 28 -15.00 -6.94 11.34
C PRO A 28 -14.48 -6.73 9.92
N PHE A 29 -15.34 -6.83 8.90
CA PHE A 29 -14.97 -6.62 7.51
C PHE A 29 -14.54 -5.18 7.24
N ILE A 30 -15.30 -4.19 7.70
CA ILE A 30 -14.93 -2.76 7.55
C ILE A 30 -13.66 -2.46 8.33
N SER A 31 -13.50 -2.99 9.53
CA SER A 31 -12.28 -2.82 10.34
C SER A 31 -11.06 -3.42 9.64
N PHE A 32 -11.19 -4.58 9.01
CA PHE A 32 -10.14 -5.21 8.22
C PHE A 32 -9.74 -4.37 6.99
N ILE A 33 -10.72 -3.83 6.24
CA ILE A 33 -10.44 -2.94 5.10
C ILE A 33 -9.74 -1.67 5.58
N SER A 34 -10.17 -1.10 6.69
CA SER A 34 -9.55 0.09 7.28
C SER A 34 -8.11 -0.19 7.70
N LEU A 35 -7.82 -1.37 8.24
CA LEU A 35 -6.46 -1.83 8.55
C LEU A 35 -5.58 -1.89 7.29
N LEU A 36 -6.12 -2.43 6.20
CA LEU A 36 -5.40 -2.53 4.91
C LEU A 36 -5.19 -1.18 4.23
N ALA A 37 -6.08 -0.21 4.46
CA ALA A 37 -5.99 1.10 3.83
C ALA A 37 -4.67 1.82 4.14
N VAL A 38 -4.13 1.70 5.35
CA VAL A 38 -2.88 2.36 5.75
C VAL A 38 -1.67 1.87 4.95
N PRO A 39 -1.35 0.55 4.91
CA PRO A 39 -0.21 0.07 4.13
C PRO A 39 -0.37 0.28 2.61
N ILE A 40 -1.60 0.20 2.09
CA ILE A 40 -1.86 0.49 0.67
C ILE A 40 -1.62 1.97 0.37
N THR A 41 -2.07 2.88 1.23
CA THR A 41 -1.84 4.32 1.06
C THR A 41 -0.34 4.66 1.12
N ALA A 42 0.42 4.04 2.02
CA ALA A 42 1.87 4.19 2.07
C ALA A 42 2.54 3.72 0.78
N TRP A 43 2.12 2.58 0.24
CA TRP A 43 2.62 2.06 -1.03
C TRP A 43 2.31 3.01 -2.19
N VAL A 44 1.07 3.51 -2.28
CA VAL A 44 0.67 4.48 -3.31
C VAL A 44 1.50 5.76 -3.23
N GLY A 45 1.82 6.26 -2.02
CA GLY A 45 2.67 7.44 -1.85
C GLY A 45 4.06 7.26 -2.46
N ILE A 46 4.71 6.11 -2.23
CA ILE A 46 6.00 5.77 -2.84
C ILE A 46 5.87 5.64 -4.36
N PHE A 47 4.83 4.93 -4.81
CA PHE A 47 4.61 4.68 -6.24
C PHE A 47 4.39 5.97 -7.03
N VAL A 48 3.62 6.91 -6.51
CA VAL A 48 3.39 8.23 -7.14
C VAL A 48 4.69 9.00 -7.29
N VAL A 49 5.52 9.03 -6.26
CA VAL A 49 6.83 9.69 -6.32
C VAL A 49 7.75 9.01 -7.33
N ASP A 50 7.79 7.69 -7.34
CA ASP A 50 8.59 6.92 -8.32
C ASP A 50 8.12 7.18 -9.76
N LEU A 51 6.80 7.22 -9.98
CA LEU A 51 6.19 7.52 -11.28
C LEU A 51 6.57 8.93 -11.79
N ILE A 52 6.50 9.93 -10.93
CA ILE A 52 6.86 11.31 -11.29
C ILE A 52 8.33 11.43 -11.67
N HIS A 53 9.21 10.67 -11.02
CA HIS A 53 10.65 10.76 -11.26
C HIS A 53 11.12 9.90 -12.44
N ARG A 54 10.45 8.81 -12.75
CA ARG A 54 10.90 7.88 -13.81
C ARG A 54 10.48 8.29 -15.20
N HIS A 55 9.37 8.95 -15.40
CA HIS A 55 8.78 9.33 -16.70
C HIS A 55 8.59 8.20 -17.73
N HIS A 56 9.40 7.12 -17.68
CA HIS A 56 9.33 5.97 -18.60
C HIS A 56 9.62 4.66 -17.88
N TYR A 57 8.82 3.64 -18.17
CA TYR A 57 9.04 2.26 -17.75
C TYR A 57 9.34 1.41 -18.99
N SER A 58 10.42 0.62 -18.96
CA SER A 58 10.71 -0.39 -19.99
C SER A 58 9.84 -1.61 -19.73
N ALA A 59 9.01 -1.97 -20.72
CA ALA A 59 8.15 -3.16 -20.63
C ALA A 59 8.97 -4.45 -20.56
N ASP A 60 10.09 -4.51 -21.29
CA ASP A 60 10.97 -5.67 -21.36
C ASP A 60 11.66 -5.92 -20.01
N ASP A 61 12.11 -4.85 -19.35
CA ASP A 61 12.73 -4.96 -18.02
C ASP A 61 11.73 -5.27 -16.91
N LEU A 62 10.48 -4.80 -17.04
CA LEU A 62 9.41 -5.12 -16.09
C LEU A 62 9.02 -6.61 -16.10
N LEU A 63 9.10 -7.25 -17.28
CA LEU A 63 8.82 -8.67 -17.46
C LEU A 63 10.03 -9.56 -17.13
N ASN A 64 11.23 -8.98 -17.05
CA ASN A 64 12.44 -9.70 -16.69
C ASN A 64 12.60 -9.78 -15.16
N VAL A 65 12.29 -10.92 -14.58
CA VAL A 65 12.36 -11.19 -13.13
C VAL A 65 13.75 -11.68 -12.69
N GLY A 66 14.79 -11.40 -13.46
CA GLY A 66 16.15 -11.87 -13.21
C GLY A 66 17.11 -10.78 -12.73
N PRO A 67 18.32 -11.18 -12.29
CA PRO A 67 19.36 -10.24 -11.83
C PRO A 67 19.85 -9.26 -12.91
N SER A 68 19.55 -9.52 -14.19
CA SER A 68 19.87 -8.66 -15.33
C SER A 68 18.86 -7.55 -15.58
N SER A 69 17.74 -7.53 -14.85
CA SER A 69 16.73 -6.47 -14.96
C SER A 69 17.18 -5.20 -14.24
N ALA A 70 16.90 -4.04 -14.83
CA ALA A 70 17.10 -2.73 -14.21
C ALA A 70 16.26 -2.54 -12.93
N TYR A 71 15.22 -3.38 -12.74
CA TYR A 71 14.34 -3.37 -11.56
C TYR A 71 14.72 -4.41 -10.50
N TRP A 72 15.78 -5.19 -10.72
CA TRP A 72 16.31 -6.12 -9.72
C TRP A 72 17.21 -5.37 -8.73
N TYR A 73 16.70 -5.15 -7.52
CA TYR A 73 17.45 -4.51 -6.45
C TYR A 73 18.32 -5.51 -5.68
N ARG A 74 19.11 -5.03 -4.73
CA ARG A 74 19.93 -5.87 -3.86
C ARG A 74 19.09 -6.94 -3.17
N GLY A 75 19.12 -8.16 -3.68
CA GLY A 75 18.29 -9.27 -3.20
C GLY A 75 16.80 -9.14 -3.51
N GLY A 76 16.41 -8.36 -4.53
CA GLY A 76 15.02 -8.18 -4.95
C GLY A 76 14.22 -7.14 -4.13
N ILE A 77 14.83 -6.53 -3.12
CA ILE A 77 14.16 -5.55 -2.24
C ILE A 77 14.88 -4.21 -2.29
N GLU A 78 14.12 -3.14 -2.48
CA GLU A 78 14.62 -1.79 -2.29
C GLU A 78 14.46 -1.34 -0.83
N TRP A 79 15.52 -1.45 -0.06
CA TRP A 79 15.51 -1.16 1.38
C TRP A 79 15.11 0.28 1.74
N ARG A 80 15.37 1.24 0.85
CA ARG A 80 14.97 2.65 1.05
C ARG A 80 13.46 2.82 0.95
N ALA A 81 12.86 2.24 -0.09
CA ALA A 81 11.41 2.23 -0.26
C ALA A 81 10.72 1.45 0.86
N PHE A 82 11.28 0.29 1.23
CA PHE A 82 10.76 -0.53 2.32
C PHE A 82 10.83 0.20 3.67
N GLY A 83 11.94 0.87 3.97
CA GLY A 83 12.08 1.68 5.19
C GLY A 83 11.09 2.85 5.24
N ALA A 84 10.93 3.58 4.14
CA ALA A 84 9.94 4.67 4.03
C ALA A 84 8.51 4.13 4.19
N TRP A 85 8.21 2.97 3.62
CA TRP A 85 6.92 2.30 3.71
C TRP A 85 6.58 1.91 5.15
N VAL A 86 7.50 1.23 5.85
CA VAL A 86 7.31 0.82 7.25
C VAL A 86 7.14 2.04 8.15
N LEU A 87 7.99 3.07 8.00
CA LEU A 87 7.87 4.30 8.78
C LEU A 87 6.51 4.98 8.58
N ALA A 88 6.06 5.07 7.34
CA ALA A 88 4.77 5.67 7.00
C ALA A 88 3.59 4.88 7.59
N ILE A 89 3.66 3.55 7.59
CA ILE A 89 2.65 2.68 8.22
C ILE A 89 2.58 2.94 9.72
N VAL A 90 3.71 2.95 10.40
CA VAL A 90 3.76 3.19 11.86
C VAL A 90 3.16 4.56 12.19
N LEU A 91 3.56 5.61 11.48
CA LEU A 91 3.03 6.96 11.68
C LEU A 91 1.55 7.04 11.28
N GLY A 92 1.14 6.39 10.20
CA GLY A 92 -0.26 6.34 9.78
C GLY A 92 -1.18 5.72 10.83
N PHE A 93 -0.76 4.61 11.41
CA PHE A 93 -1.51 3.99 12.50
C PHE A 93 -1.58 4.86 13.76
N CYS A 94 -0.60 5.71 14.02
CA CYS A 94 -0.69 6.65 15.14
C CYS A 94 -1.89 7.60 15.03
N PHE A 95 -2.33 7.95 13.83
CA PHE A 95 -3.46 8.87 13.57
C PHE A 95 -4.77 8.18 13.22
N THR A 96 -4.81 6.85 13.23
CA THR A 96 -5.96 6.08 12.75
C THR A 96 -6.68 5.40 13.89
N THR A 97 -8.03 5.46 13.85
CA THR A 97 -8.91 4.62 14.65
C THR A 97 -9.53 3.56 13.75
N ILE A 98 -9.49 2.32 14.15
CA ILE A 98 -10.05 1.18 13.42
C ILE A 98 -11.20 0.60 14.25
N GLY A 99 -12.40 0.72 13.72
CA GLY A 99 -13.63 0.25 14.34
C GLY A 99 -14.84 0.82 13.61
N THR A 100 -16.00 0.23 13.83
CA THR A 100 -17.25 0.65 13.20
C THR A 100 -18.14 1.45 14.12
N THR A 101 -18.07 1.19 15.41
CA THR A 101 -18.81 1.88 16.47
C THR A 101 -17.91 2.14 17.67
N ALA A 102 -18.35 3.01 18.59
CA ALA A 102 -17.60 3.29 19.82
C ALA A 102 -17.41 2.04 20.72
N GLU A 103 -18.27 1.03 20.56
CA GLU A 103 -18.20 -0.23 21.32
C GLU A 103 -17.33 -1.28 20.62
N ASP A 104 -17.06 -1.12 19.31
CA ASP A 104 -16.40 -2.11 18.44
C ASP A 104 -15.08 -1.57 17.87
N VAL A 105 -14.32 -0.86 18.72
CA VAL A 105 -13.01 -0.31 18.35
C VAL A 105 -11.94 -1.38 18.52
N TRP A 106 -11.29 -1.75 17.44
CA TRP A 106 -10.19 -2.72 17.44
C TRP A 106 -8.84 -2.08 17.78
N PHE A 107 -8.66 -0.84 17.34
CA PHE A 107 -7.40 -0.13 17.52
C PHE A 107 -7.63 1.38 17.53
N THR A 108 -6.98 2.06 18.46
CA THR A 108 -6.92 3.54 18.50
C THR A 108 -5.46 3.95 18.59
N GLY A 109 -5.01 4.71 17.61
CA GLY A 109 -3.66 5.25 17.59
C GLY A 109 -3.47 6.34 18.64
N PRO A 110 -2.25 6.54 19.15
CA PRO A 110 -1.96 7.51 20.20
C PRO A 110 -2.24 8.99 19.82
N LEU A 111 -2.31 9.29 18.53
CA LEU A 111 -2.60 10.61 17.98
C LEU A 111 -3.96 10.67 17.27
N ALA A 112 -4.82 9.65 17.47
CA ALA A 112 -6.13 9.57 16.85
C ALA A 112 -7.06 10.72 17.30
N ASP A 113 -6.91 11.21 18.53
CA ASP A 113 -7.65 12.34 19.07
C ASP A 113 -7.13 13.71 18.57
N SER A 114 -6.04 13.74 17.84
CA SER A 114 -5.56 14.96 17.19
C SER A 114 -6.55 15.45 16.14
N TRP A 115 -6.45 16.74 15.77
CA TRP A 115 -7.29 17.29 14.71
C TRP A 115 -7.24 16.48 13.41
N LEU A 116 -6.07 15.96 13.04
CA LEU A 116 -5.88 15.10 11.84
C LEU A 116 -6.55 13.74 12.00
N GLY A 117 -6.38 13.08 13.13
CA GLY A 117 -6.99 11.78 13.40
C GLY A 117 -8.50 11.87 13.50
N HIS A 118 -9.02 12.86 14.25
CA HIS A 118 -10.45 13.09 14.43
C HIS A 118 -11.19 13.37 13.10
N ASN A 119 -10.54 14.06 12.15
CA ASN A 119 -11.11 14.31 10.81
C ASN A 119 -10.80 13.18 9.79
N GLY A 120 -10.26 12.05 10.22
CA GLY A 120 -9.95 10.93 9.34
C GLY A 120 -8.84 11.22 8.32
N LEU A 121 -7.99 12.20 8.56
CA LEU A 121 -6.94 12.64 7.64
C LEU A 121 -5.60 11.90 7.84
N GLY A 122 -5.58 10.85 8.66
CA GLY A 122 -4.39 10.02 8.90
C GLY A 122 -3.78 9.45 7.63
N TRP A 123 -4.60 9.14 6.62
CA TRP A 123 -4.12 8.67 5.31
C TRP A 123 -3.26 9.70 4.58
N ILE A 124 -3.53 11.01 4.73
CA ILE A 124 -2.72 12.08 4.12
C ILE A 124 -1.33 12.06 4.75
N VAL A 125 -1.24 11.93 6.08
CA VAL A 125 0.04 11.81 6.78
C VAL A 125 0.80 10.60 6.26
N THR A 126 0.15 9.45 6.18
CA THR A 126 0.75 8.20 5.65
C THR A 126 1.29 8.40 4.23
N PHE A 127 0.48 8.97 3.35
CA PHE A 127 0.86 9.23 1.96
C PHE A 127 2.07 10.17 1.84
N LEU A 128 2.04 11.30 2.55
CA LEU A 128 3.11 12.30 2.51
C LEU A 128 4.40 11.79 3.15
N VAL A 129 4.32 11.06 4.24
CA VAL A 129 5.49 10.46 4.90
C VAL A 129 6.12 9.39 4.01
N ALA A 130 5.31 8.53 3.38
CA ALA A 130 5.80 7.50 2.47
C ALA A 130 6.48 8.08 1.24
N GLY A 131 5.79 8.98 0.53
CA GLY A 131 6.32 9.62 -0.67
C GLY A 131 7.49 10.55 -0.37
N GLY A 132 7.35 11.42 0.64
CA GLY A 132 8.40 12.34 1.06
C GLY A 132 9.63 11.62 1.60
N GLY A 133 9.44 10.61 2.45
CA GLY A 133 10.53 9.78 2.97
C GLY A 133 11.29 9.08 1.85
N TYR A 134 10.58 8.51 0.87
CA TYR A 134 11.20 7.88 -0.29
C TYR A 134 11.99 8.87 -1.15
N ALA A 135 11.43 10.06 -1.40
CA ALA A 135 12.11 11.13 -2.15
C ALA A 135 13.38 11.61 -1.43
N LEU A 136 13.32 11.81 -0.11
CA LEU A 136 14.45 12.28 0.72
C LEU A 136 15.56 11.23 0.83
N LEU A 137 15.21 9.95 0.92
CA LEU A 137 16.18 8.86 0.96
C LEU A 137 16.92 8.62 -0.37
N GLY A 138 16.63 9.43 -1.40
CA GLY A 138 17.33 9.42 -2.68
C GLY A 138 16.95 8.25 -3.60
N GLY A 139 15.92 7.47 -3.25
CA GLY A 139 15.46 6.35 -4.06
C GLY A 139 15.08 6.76 -5.48
N ALA A 140 14.56 7.96 -5.64
CA ALA A 140 14.22 8.54 -6.94
C ALA A 140 15.43 9.08 -7.73
N ARG A 141 16.50 9.56 -7.07
CA ARG A 141 17.68 10.17 -7.71
C ARG A 141 18.66 9.15 -8.29
N ASP A 142 18.97 8.10 -7.52
CA ASP A 142 19.94 7.08 -7.94
C ASP A 142 19.48 6.34 -9.19
N ARG A 143 18.16 6.23 -9.40
CA ARG A 143 17.59 5.55 -10.56
C ARG A 143 17.68 6.35 -11.86
N ARG A 144 17.59 7.67 -11.76
CA ARG A 144 17.75 8.54 -12.93
C ARG A 144 19.20 8.50 -13.46
N ALA A 145 20.17 8.42 -12.56
CA ALA A 145 21.57 8.27 -12.92
C ALA A 145 21.86 6.93 -13.61
N ALA A 146 21.37 5.82 -13.07
CA ALA A 146 21.53 4.50 -13.66
C ALA A 146 20.85 4.36 -15.03
N PHE A 147 19.69 4.98 -15.21
CA PHE A 147 18.99 4.95 -16.50
C PHE A 147 19.72 5.75 -17.59
N VAL A 148 20.25 6.93 -17.23
CA VAL A 148 21.04 7.77 -18.17
C VAL A 148 22.35 7.08 -18.56
N GLU A 149 22.98 6.38 -17.63
CA GLU A 149 24.22 5.62 -17.87
C GLU A 149 23.97 4.45 -18.85
N ASN A 150 22.88 3.69 -18.66
CA ASN A 150 22.51 2.58 -19.55
C ASN A 150 22.00 3.05 -20.91
N ALA A 151 21.43 4.25 -21.02
CA ALA A 151 20.98 4.81 -22.29
C ALA A 151 22.16 5.35 -23.17
N ASN A 152 23.32 5.58 -22.56
CA ASN A 152 24.53 6.07 -23.23
C ASN A 152 25.57 4.95 -23.47
N ALA A 153 25.29 3.73 -23.06
CA ALA A 153 26.13 2.54 -23.29
C ALA A 153 25.62 1.70 -24.45
#